data_f07373a0e75cc1dc21b48ad0fec31848
#
_entry.id   f07373a0e75cc1dc21b48ad0fec31848
#
_cell.length_a   1.000
_cell.length_b   1.000
_cell.length_c   1.000
_cell.angle_alpha   90.00
_cell.angle_beta   90.00
_cell.angle_gamma   90.00
#
_symmetry.space_group_name_H-M   'P 1'
#
loop_
_entity.id
_entity.type
_entity.pdbx_description
1 polymer ?
#
loop_
_entity_poly.entity_id
_entity_poly.type
_entity_poly.pdbx_seq_one_letter_code
_entity_poly.pdbx_strand_id
1 'polypeptide(L)'
;MLPARVGHPCPTAGPARVPRMSYRGAVPAAAWTPPSRRRVRAVRDRLRVVYGIPRMAPHGDPLAELVLTVLSQSTNDRNRDVAYLRLRTRLPTWEAVRDAPLGEVEEAIRPGGISKVKSKRIQSILRAVSGSSDGLSLEWLANAPLAQARDYLTSLPGVGRKTAACVLLFAYGLRDVPVDTHVSRVGTRLGLLRAGAGFEELHDQMLALTPAGEELELHVNLLRHGRRTCHARAPACGRCALAHMCPSRGLFVEVERA
;
A
#
# COMPACT_ATOMS: atom_id res chain seq x y z
N MET A 1 -27.96 30.34 47.78
CA MET A 1 -28.98 29.68 46.94
C MET A 1 -28.78 30.14 45.51
N LEU A 2 -28.18 29.33 44.64
CA LEU A 2 -28.02 29.59 43.20
C LEU A 2 -28.98 28.64 42.45
N PRO A 3 -29.69 29.12 41.40
CA PRO A 3 -30.69 28.28 40.73
C PRO A 3 -30.04 27.26 39.79
N ALA A 4 -30.66 26.07 39.79
CA ALA A 4 -30.27 24.95 38.94
C ALA A 4 -30.43 25.27 37.43
N ARG A 5 -29.37 24.99 36.65
CA ARG A 5 -29.40 25.02 35.16
C ARG A 5 -30.14 23.78 34.67
N VAL A 6 -31.23 24.01 33.99
CA VAL A 6 -31.97 22.99 33.23
C VAL A 6 -31.14 22.70 31.96
N GLY A 7 -30.56 21.50 31.90
CA GLY A 7 -29.85 21.01 30.71
C GLY A 7 -30.88 20.51 29.69
N HIS A 8 -30.92 21.14 28.52
CA HIS A 8 -31.61 20.57 27.35
C HIS A 8 -30.77 19.41 26.77
N PRO A 9 -31.40 18.26 26.47
CA PRO A 9 -30.67 17.17 25.79
C PRO A 9 -30.36 17.57 24.37
N CYS A 10 -29.06 17.53 24.02
CA CYS A 10 -28.57 17.64 22.65
C CYS A 10 -29.07 16.42 21.85
N PRO A 11 -29.71 16.60 20.68
CA PRO A 11 -30.11 15.47 19.85
C PRO A 11 -28.86 14.77 19.31
N THR A 12 -28.62 13.55 19.76
CA THR A 12 -27.59 12.67 19.20
C THR A 12 -28.01 12.29 17.79
N ALA A 13 -27.46 13.00 16.79
CA ALA A 13 -27.53 12.56 15.40
C ALA A 13 -26.76 11.23 15.29
N GLY A 14 -27.48 10.15 15.07
CA GLY A 14 -26.90 8.84 14.79
C GLY A 14 -25.97 8.92 13.58
N PRO A 15 -24.99 7.99 13.46
CA PRO A 15 -24.04 8.03 12.35
C PRO A 15 -24.79 8.00 11.02
N ALA A 16 -24.57 9.02 10.19
CA ALA A 16 -25.16 9.11 8.86
C ALA A 16 -24.82 7.82 8.09
N ARG A 17 -25.84 7.08 7.68
CA ARG A 17 -25.69 5.83 6.93
C ARG A 17 -25.07 6.16 5.58
N VAL A 18 -23.84 5.68 5.35
CA VAL A 18 -23.17 5.78 4.06
C VAL A 18 -23.97 4.99 3.02
N PRO A 19 -24.45 5.62 1.94
CA PRO A 19 -25.23 4.94 0.91
C PRO A 19 -24.42 3.81 0.27
N ARG A 20 -25.07 2.67 -0.01
CA ARG A 20 -24.46 1.59 -0.81
C ARG A 20 -24.40 2.05 -2.26
N MET A 21 -23.19 2.36 -2.75
CA MET A 21 -22.96 2.62 -4.17
C MET A 21 -22.60 1.31 -4.88
N SER A 22 -23.29 1.00 -5.97
CA SER A 22 -22.92 -0.11 -6.86
C SER A 22 -22.11 0.41 -8.03
N TYR A 23 -21.11 -0.35 -8.45
CA TYR A 23 -20.31 -0.07 -9.64
C TYR A 23 -21.09 -0.57 -10.87
N ARG A 24 -21.52 0.33 -11.74
CA ARG A 24 -22.12 -0.03 -13.05
C ARG A 24 -21.03 -0.08 -14.10
N GLY A 25 -20.56 -1.28 -14.39
CA GLY A 25 -19.78 -1.58 -15.60
C GLY A 25 -18.29 -1.25 -15.48
N ALA A 26 -17.44 -2.26 -15.66
CA ALA A 26 -16.04 -2.06 -16.00
C ALA A 26 -15.96 -1.56 -17.46
N VAL A 27 -15.00 -0.66 -17.73
CA VAL A 27 -14.58 -0.43 -19.13
C VAL A 27 -14.19 -1.80 -19.69
N PRO A 28 -14.78 -2.25 -20.84
CA PRO A 28 -14.49 -3.58 -21.36
C PRO A 28 -12.99 -3.76 -21.54
N ALA A 29 -12.45 -4.86 -21.03
CA ALA A 29 -11.01 -5.16 -21.09
C ALA A 29 -10.45 -5.19 -22.52
N ALA A 30 -11.29 -5.49 -23.51
CA ALA A 30 -10.92 -5.58 -24.91
C ALA A 30 -10.58 -4.23 -25.59
N ALA A 31 -10.89 -3.10 -24.98
CA ALA A 31 -10.65 -1.76 -25.54
C ALA A 31 -9.58 -0.94 -24.79
N TRP A 32 -8.90 -1.53 -23.77
CA TRP A 32 -7.90 -0.78 -23.04
C TRP A 32 -6.59 -0.67 -23.84
N THR A 33 -6.11 0.55 -23.96
CA THR A 33 -4.78 0.85 -24.50
C THR A 33 -3.96 1.58 -23.44
N PRO A 34 -2.63 1.35 -23.37
CA PRO A 34 -1.77 2.06 -22.45
C PRO A 34 -1.94 3.58 -22.60
N PRO A 35 -2.12 4.30 -21.49
CA PRO A 35 -2.29 5.75 -21.56
C PRO A 35 -1.01 6.44 -22.04
N SER A 36 -1.17 7.57 -22.73
CA SER A 36 -0.02 8.36 -23.15
C SER A 36 0.76 8.91 -21.95
N ARG A 37 2.08 9.12 -22.11
CA ARG A 37 2.92 9.75 -21.10
C ARG A 37 2.39 11.13 -20.67
N ARG A 38 1.76 11.88 -21.59
CA ARG A 38 1.11 13.16 -21.30
C ARG A 38 -0.02 12.99 -20.28
N ARG A 39 -0.83 11.95 -20.43
CA ARG A 39 -1.93 11.65 -19.51
C ARG A 39 -1.41 11.27 -18.12
N VAL A 40 -0.39 10.43 -18.05
CA VAL A 40 0.22 10.03 -16.76
C VAL A 40 0.77 11.26 -16.03
N ARG A 41 1.49 12.13 -16.73
CA ARG A 41 1.99 13.39 -16.15
C ARG A 41 0.85 14.29 -15.67
N ALA A 42 -0.21 14.44 -16.45
CA ALA A 42 -1.36 15.25 -16.04
C ALA A 42 -2.04 14.72 -14.75
N VAL A 43 -2.14 13.40 -14.59
CA VAL A 43 -2.64 12.77 -13.36
C VAL A 43 -1.68 13.05 -12.20
N ARG A 44 -0.38 12.82 -12.40
CA ARG A 44 0.66 13.11 -11.39
C ARG A 44 0.60 14.57 -10.94
N ASP A 45 0.59 15.50 -11.86
CA ASP A 45 0.61 16.94 -11.56
C ASP A 45 -0.62 17.38 -10.74
N ARG A 46 -1.79 16.83 -11.06
CA ARG A 46 -3.00 17.07 -10.27
C ARG A 46 -2.91 16.48 -8.87
N LEU A 47 -2.36 15.27 -8.74
CA LEU A 47 -2.14 14.66 -7.44
C LEU A 47 -1.10 15.43 -6.63
N ARG A 48 -0.05 15.95 -7.27
CA ARG A 48 0.97 16.80 -6.65
C ARG A 48 0.38 18.09 -6.07
N VAL A 49 -0.53 18.72 -6.78
CA VAL A 49 -1.24 19.92 -6.26
C VAL A 49 -2.00 19.60 -4.98
N VAL A 50 -2.61 18.39 -4.90
CA VAL A 50 -3.43 18.01 -3.73
C VAL A 50 -2.61 17.48 -2.57
N TYR A 51 -1.55 16.69 -2.84
CA TYR A 51 -0.84 15.90 -1.82
C TYR A 51 0.62 16.29 -1.65
N GLY A 52 1.13 17.18 -2.51
CA GLY A 52 2.54 17.58 -2.52
C GLY A 52 3.45 16.51 -3.13
N ILE A 53 4.74 16.78 -3.12
CA ILE A 53 5.79 15.83 -3.49
C ILE A 53 6.24 15.12 -2.21
N PRO A 54 6.05 13.79 -2.09
CA PRO A 54 6.53 13.06 -0.92
C PRO A 54 8.06 13.10 -0.91
N ARG A 55 8.61 13.42 0.24
CA ARG A 55 10.07 13.38 0.47
C ARG A 55 10.35 12.25 1.45
N MET A 56 11.00 11.21 0.97
CA MET A 56 11.45 10.08 1.78
C MET A 56 12.73 9.56 1.13
N ALA A 57 13.83 9.68 1.84
CA ALA A 57 15.07 9.04 1.41
C ALA A 57 14.95 7.52 1.63
N PRO A 58 15.56 6.71 0.78
CA PRO A 58 15.74 5.29 1.06
C PRO A 58 16.43 5.11 2.41
N HIS A 59 15.91 4.21 3.24
CA HIS A 59 16.42 4.07 4.62
C HIS A 59 17.55 3.04 4.76
N GLY A 60 17.89 2.31 3.69
CA GLY A 60 19.05 1.42 3.67
C GLY A 60 18.95 0.16 4.53
N ASP A 61 17.76 -0.16 5.07
CA ASP A 61 17.54 -1.39 5.85
C ASP A 61 16.46 -2.28 5.17
N PRO A 62 16.87 -3.16 4.25
CA PRO A 62 15.93 -3.99 3.49
C PRO A 62 15.22 -5.05 4.34
N LEU A 63 15.85 -5.56 5.40
CA LEU A 63 15.20 -6.50 6.31
C LEU A 63 14.11 -5.79 7.13
N ALA A 64 14.37 -4.57 7.60
CA ALA A 64 13.34 -3.76 8.25
C ALA A 64 12.16 -3.51 7.31
N GLU A 65 12.40 -3.16 6.06
CA GLU A 65 11.31 -2.92 5.09
C GLU A 65 10.52 -4.21 4.79
N LEU A 66 11.19 -5.36 4.67
CA LEU A 66 10.51 -6.65 4.53
C LEU A 66 9.57 -6.90 5.70
N VAL A 67 10.06 -6.77 6.92
CA VAL A 67 9.27 -6.99 8.14
C VAL A 67 8.13 -5.96 8.25
N LEU A 68 8.41 -4.68 8.01
CA LEU A 68 7.39 -3.62 8.00
C LEU A 68 6.30 -3.91 6.96
N THR A 69 6.68 -4.36 5.76
CA THR A 69 5.72 -4.69 4.71
C THR A 69 4.87 -5.91 5.08
N VAL A 70 5.44 -6.94 5.70
CA VAL A 70 4.67 -8.07 6.26
C VAL A 70 3.71 -7.59 7.35
N LEU A 71 4.17 -6.73 8.25
CA LEU A 71 3.34 -6.18 9.33
C LEU A 71 2.21 -5.30 8.79
N SER A 72 2.40 -4.62 7.65
CA SER A 72 1.39 -3.76 7.02
C SER A 72 0.20 -4.52 6.40
N GLN A 73 0.33 -5.82 6.20
CA GLN A 73 -0.74 -6.63 5.61
C GLN A 73 -1.98 -6.64 6.51
N SER A 74 -3.15 -6.28 5.93
CA SER A 74 -4.45 -6.27 6.63
C SER A 74 -4.44 -5.50 7.97
N THR A 75 -3.70 -4.39 8.04
CA THR A 75 -3.68 -3.51 9.20
C THR A 75 -3.54 -2.04 8.78
N ASN A 76 -3.70 -1.12 9.72
CA ASN A 76 -3.43 0.31 9.51
C ASN A 76 -1.99 0.67 9.90
N ASP A 77 -1.53 1.84 9.44
CA ASP A 77 -0.14 2.27 9.63
C ASP A 77 0.21 2.39 11.13
N ARG A 78 -0.69 2.91 11.97
CA ARG A 78 -0.47 3.05 13.43
C ARG A 78 -0.21 1.69 14.09
N ASN A 79 -1.05 0.71 13.81
CA ASN A 79 -0.92 -0.62 14.41
C ASN A 79 0.32 -1.35 13.89
N ARG A 80 0.68 -1.15 12.61
CA ARG A 80 1.94 -1.63 12.03
C ARG A 80 3.13 -1.07 12.80
N ASP A 81 3.16 0.25 12.99
CA ASP A 81 4.29 0.94 13.65
C ASP A 81 4.43 0.51 15.11
N VAL A 82 3.31 0.40 15.84
CA VAL A 82 3.32 -0.13 17.21
C VAL A 82 3.84 -1.57 17.26
N ALA A 83 3.41 -2.44 16.35
CA ALA A 83 3.88 -3.82 16.27
C ALA A 83 5.38 -3.90 15.97
N TYR A 84 5.85 -3.08 15.02
CA TYR A 84 7.27 -3.01 14.67
C TYR A 84 8.13 -2.54 15.83
N LEU A 85 7.75 -1.44 16.49
CA LEU A 85 8.50 -0.90 17.63
C LEU A 85 8.56 -1.91 18.79
N ARG A 86 7.43 -2.56 19.13
CA ARG A 86 7.41 -3.60 20.16
C ARG A 86 8.32 -4.77 19.81
N LEU A 87 8.31 -5.21 18.55
CA LEU A 87 9.18 -6.29 18.08
C LEU A 87 10.66 -5.92 18.26
N ARG A 88 11.05 -4.72 17.81
CA ARG A 88 12.45 -4.26 17.89
C ARG A 88 12.91 -3.93 19.30
N THR A 89 12.00 -3.48 20.19
CA THR A 89 12.32 -3.29 21.60
C THR A 89 12.56 -4.62 22.31
N ARG A 90 11.75 -5.63 22.01
CA ARG A 90 11.83 -6.93 22.66
C ARG A 90 12.93 -7.82 22.08
N LEU A 91 13.12 -7.78 20.77
CA LEU A 91 14.08 -8.55 19.99
C LEU A 91 14.90 -7.58 19.13
N PRO A 92 16.01 -7.02 19.66
CA PRO A 92 16.72 -5.91 19.04
C PRO A 92 17.45 -6.25 17.74
N THR A 93 17.83 -7.51 17.51
CA THR A 93 18.50 -7.95 16.28
C THR A 93 17.62 -8.86 15.44
N TRP A 94 17.91 -8.96 14.17
CA TRP A 94 17.16 -9.86 13.29
C TRP A 94 17.42 -11.34 13.59
N GLU A 95 18.62 -11.66 14.08
CA GLU A 95 18.97 -13.00 14.61
C GLU A 95 18.09 -13.34 15.81
N ALA A 96 17.94 -12.40 16.74
CA ALA A 96 17.05 -12.60 17.89
C ALA A 96 15.59 -12.86 17.44
N VAL A 97 15.08 -12.12 16.42
CA VAL A 97 13.74 -12.36 15.87
C VAL A 97 13.65 -13.72 15.18
N ARG A 98 14.70 -14.13 14.43
CA ARG A 98 14.75 -15.41 13.72
C ARG A 98 14.69 -16.59 14.69
N ASP A 99 15.45 -16.51 15.80
CA ASP A 99 15.73 -17.62 16.71
C ASP A 99 14.81 -17.66 17.94
N ALA A 100 14.09 -16.58 18.23
CA ALA A 100 13.13 -16.52 19.33
C ALA A 100 12.02 -17.60 19.22
N PRO A 101 11.47 -18.06 20.34
CA PRO A 101 10.24 -18.84 20.33
C PRO A 101 9.14 -18.13 19.53
N LEU A 102 8.43 -18.87 18.66
CA LEU A 102 7.41 -18.31 17.79
C LEU A 102 6.35 -17.48 18.56
N GLY A 103 5.94 -17.97 19.75
CA GLY A 103 4.98 -17.30 20.60
C GLY A 103 5.46 -15.93 21.11
N GLU A 104 6.75 -15.76 21.26
CA GLU A 104 7.35 -14.49 21.68
C GLU A 104 7.26 -13.44 20.56
N VAL A 105 7.58 -13.84 19.32
CA VAL A 105 7.43 -12.98 18.13
C VAL A 105 5.95 -12.65 17.92
N GLU A 106 5.07 -13.65 18.04
CA GLU A 106 3.62 -13.46 17.90
C GLU A 106 3.09 -12.43 18.89
N GLU A 107 3.46 -12.54 20.18
CA GLU A 107 3.06 -11.60 21.22
C GLU A 107 3.58 -10.18 20.96
N ALA A 108 4.82 -10.05 20.53
CA ALA A 108 5.43 -8.76 20.23
C ALA A 108 4.65 -8.03 19.14
N ILE A 109 4.24 -8.73 18.07
CA ILE A 109 3.56 -8.13 16.91
C ILE A 109 2.02 -8.17 16.99
N ARG A 110 1.44 -8.59 18.11
CA ARG A 110 -0.03 -8.73 18.28
C ARG A 110 -0.83 -7.49 17.86
N PRO A 111 -0.39 -6.25 18.17
CA PRO A 111 -1.11 -5.05 17.73
C PRO A 111 -1.27 -4.93 16.20
N GLY A 112 -0.38 -5.54 15.43
CA GLY A 112 -0.43 -5.53 13.96
C GLY A 112 -1.51 -6.42 13.35
N GLY A 113 -2.25 -7.20 14.15
CA GLY A 113 -3.28 -8.13 13.68
C GLY A 113 -2.71 -9.33 12.91
N ILE A 114 -3.46 -10.42 12.85
CA ILE A 114 -3.08 -11.70 12.21
C ILE A 114 -1.67 -12.16 12.64
N SER A 115 -1.32 -11.92 13.91
CA SER A 115 0.03 -12.11 14.47
C SER A 115 0.57 -13.52 14.28
N LYS A 116 -0.27 -14.55 14.44
CA LYS A 116 0.10 -15.95 14.25
C LYS A 116 0.63 -16.28 12.86
N VAL A 117 0.04 -15.68 11.82
CA VAL A 117 0.49 -15.88 10.43
C VAL A 117 1.71 -15.03 10.14
N LYS A 118 1.71 -13.78 10.59
CA LYS A 118 2.81 -12.84 10.37
C LYS A 118 4.10 -13.27 11.05
N SER A 119 4.04 -13.75 12.31
CA SER A 119 5.21 -14.23 13.04
C SER A 119 5.90 -15.40 12.34
N LYS A 120 5.12 -16.39 11.90
CA LYS A 120 5.64 -17.51 11.10
C LYS A 120 6.32 -17.04 9.83
N ARG A 121 5.67 -16.11 9.11
CA ARG A 121 6.20 -15.57 7.85
C ARG A 121 7.49 -14.81 8.06
N ILE A 122 7.54 -13.91 9.05
CA ILE A 122 8.75 -13.15 9.40
C ILE A 122 9.91 -14.10 9.69
N GLN A 123 9.73 -15.08 10.58
CA GLN A 123 10.80 -16.04 10.90
C GLN A 123 11.19 -16.89 9.68
N SER A 124 10.25 -17.31 8.85
CA SER A 124 10.56 -18.06 7.62
C SER A 124 11.39 -17.24 6.64
N ILE A 125 11.07 -15.95 6.48
CA ILE A 125 11.85 -15.02 5.65
C ILE A 125 13.28 -14.90 6.21
N LEU A 126 13.41 -14.60 7.51
CA LEU A 126 14.72 -14.41 8.13
C LEU A 126 15.60 -15.68 8.04
N ARG A 127 15.01 -16.87 8.21
CA ARG A 127 15.73 -18.15 8.02
C ARG A 127 16.15 -18.36 6.58
N ALA A 128 15.28 -18.05 5.60
CA ALA A 128 15.60 -18.17 4.18
C ALA A 128 16.75 -17.23 3.78
N VAL A 129 16.74 -15.98 4.27
CA VAL A 129 17.84 -15.04 4.05
C VAL A 129 19.13 -15.50 4.70
N SER A 130 19.08 -16.02 5.93
CA SER A 130 20.26 -16.55 6.64
C SER A 130 20.93 -17.74 5.97
N GLY A 131 20.23 -18.44 5.11
CA GLY A 131 20.78 -19.57 4.33
C GLY A 131 21.69 -19.15 3.16
N SER A 132 21.79 -17.85 2.86
CA SER A 132 22.71 -17.32 1.86
C SER A 132 24.13 -17.16 2.43
N SER A 133 25.13 -17.07 1.53
CA SER A 133 26.55 -16.90 1.90
C SER A 133 26.83 -15.63 2.71
N ASP A 134 26.00 -14.61 2.57
CA ASP A 134 26.16 -13.29 3.19
C ASP A 134 25.48 -13.20 4.57
N GLY A 135 25.04 -14.34 5.12
CA GLY A 135 24.35 -14.38 6.41
C GLY A 135 22.99 -13.69 6.35
N LEU A 136 22.61 -13.03 7.46
CA LEU A 136 21.32 -12.32 7.55
C LEU A 136 21.45 -10.89 6.96
N SER A 137 21.79 -10.81 5.67
CA SER A 137 21.96 -9.55 4.94
C SER A 137 21.27 -9.61 3.57
N LEU A 138 20.79 -8.46 3.12
CA LEU A 138 20.23 -8.25 1.78
C LEU A 138 20.95 -7.08 1.06
N GLU A 139 22.05 -6.58 1.59
CA GLU A 139 22.74 -5.39 1.07
C GLU A 139 23.24 -5.58 -0.37
N TRP A 140 23.59 -6.80 -0.76
CA TRP A 140 24.01 -7.14 -2.11
C TRP A 140 22.96 -6.81 -3.17
N LEU A 141 21.68 -6.76 -2.81
CA LEU A 141 20.58 -6.41 -3.73
C LEU A 141 20.70 -4.97 -4.27
N ALA A 142 21.35 -4.08 -3.52
CA ALA A 142 21.57 -2.69 -3.96
C ALA A 142 22.36 -2.60 -5.27
N ASN A 143 23.25 -3.55 -5.50
CA ASN A 143 24.15 -3.60 -6.66
C ASN A 143 23.77 -4.67 -7.69
N ALA A 144 22.74 -5.47 -7.39
CA ALA A 144 22.29 -6.52 -8.30
C ALA A 144 21.45 -5.93 -9.46
N PRO A 145 21.42 -6.59 -10.62
CA PRO A 145 20.46 -6.27 -11.66
C PRO A 145 19.03 -6.32 -11.11
N LEU A 146 18.21 -5.33 -11.44
CA LEU A 146 16.86 -5.17 -10.87
C LEU A 146 15.98 -6.44 -11.00
N ALA A 147 16.09 -7.15 -12.13
CA ALA A 147 15.38 -8.40 -12.33
C ALA A 147 15.82 -9.46 -11.33
N GLN A 148 17.15 -9.64 -11.15
CA GLN A 148 17.71 -10.59 -10.19
C GLN A 148 17.31 -10.25 -8.76
N ALA A 149 17.36 -8.97 -8.37
CA ALA A 149 16.93 -8.52 -7.04
C ALA A 149 15.44 -8.83 -6.80
N ARG A 150 14.60 -8.61 -7.81
CA ARG A 150 13.17 -8.91 -7.77
C ARG A 150 12.91 -10.42 -7.63
N ASP A 151 13.57 -11.21 -8.48
CA ASP A 151 13.41 -12.68 -8.50
C ASP A 151 13.82 -13.27 -7.16
N TYR A 152 14.94 -12.83 -6.60
CA TYR A 152 15.36 -13.26 -5.28
C TYR A 152 14.33 -12.89 -4.19
N LEU A 153 13.89 -11.63 -4.14
CA LEU A 153 12.91 -11.20 -3.15
C LEU A 153 11.60 -11.99 -3.26
N THR A 154 11.13 -12.25 -4.48
CA THR A 154 9.89 -13.01 -4.70
C THR A 154 10.04 -14.49 -4.44
N SER A 155 11.26 -15.04 -4.40
CA SER A 155 11.53 -16.42 -3.99
C SER A 155 11.41 -16.62 -2.48
N LEU A 156 11.46 -15.56 -1.67
CA LEU A 156 11.34 -15.65 -0.22
C LEU A 156 9.91 -16.05 0.20
N PRO A 157 9.77 -16.83 1.29
CA PRO A 157 8.49 -17.36 1.74
C PRO A 157 7.43 -16.26 1.98
N GLY A 158 6.37 -16.23 1.18
CA GLY A 158 5.27 -15.27 1.31
C GLY A 158 5.60 -13.82 0.92
N VAL A 159 6.69 -13.62 0.21
CA VAL A 159 7.05 -12.36 -0.44
C VAL A 159 6.55 -12.38 -1.87
N GLY A 160 5.54 -11.58 -2.17
CA GLY A 160 5.02 -11.41 -3.53
C GLY A 160 5.54 -10.13 -4.18
N ARG A 161 5.15 -9.92 -5.44
CA ARG A 161 5.56 -8.79 -6.29
C ARG A 161 5.46 -7.41 -5.60
N LYS A 162 4.33 -7.17 -4.87
CA LYS A 162 4.14 -5.91 -4.12
C LYS A 162 5.16 -5.72 -3.00
N THR A 163 5.44 -6.79 -2.24
CA THR A 163 6.41 -6.72 -1.14
C THR A 163 7.82 -6.50 -1.67
N ALA A 164 8.20 -7.20 -2.74
CA ALA A 164 9.48 -6.98 -3.42
C ALA A 164 9.61 -5.54 -3.91
N ALA A 165 8.58 -4.98 -4.54
CA ALA A 165 8.58 -3.59 -5.00
C ALA A 165 8.71 -2.58 -3.85
N CYS A 166 8.12 -2.84 -2.67
CA CYS A 166 8.30 -2.00 -1.49
C CYS A 166 9.77 -1.99 -1.04
N VAL A 167 10.41 -3.16 -0.94
CA VAL A 167 11.82 -3.25 -0.53
C VAL A 167 12.71 -2.52 -1.54
N LEU A 168 12.52 -2.77 -2.82
CA LEU A 168 13.31 -2.13 -3.88
C LEU A 168 13.18 -0.60 -3.86
N LEU A 169 11.95 -0.09 -3.72
CA LEU A 169 11.71 1.35 -3.72
C LEU A 169 12.12 2.02 -2.40
N PHE A 170 11.67 1.49 -1.25
CA PHE A 170 11.80 2.19 0.02
C PHE A 170 13.12 1.96 0.73
N ALA A 171 13.72 0.77 0.60
CA ALA A 171 15.02 0.51 1.20
C ALA A 171 16.17 1.00 0.32
N TYR A 172 16.08 0.84 -0.99
CA TYR A 172 17.20 1.12 -1.90
C TYR A 172 16.98 2.30 -2.85
N GLY A 173 15.75 2.78 -3.02
CA GLY A 173 15.42 3.77 -4.06
C GLY A 173 15.51 3.21 -5.48
N LEU A 174 15.50 1.89 -5.64
CA LEU A 174 15.53 1.25 -6.95
C LEU A 174 14.19 1.42 -7.67
N ARG A 175 14.27 1.42 -9.00
CA ARG A 175 13.13 1.68 -9.87
C ARG A 175 12.10 0.55 -9.85
N ASP A 176 11.17 0.62 -8.92
CA ASP A 176 9.96 -0.20 -8.91
C ASP A 176 8.78 0.59 -8.32
N VAL A 177 7.54 0.16 -8.62
CA VAL A 177 6.34 0.84 -8.13
C VAL A 177 5.42 -0.16 -7.45
N PRO A 178 5.30 -0.13 -6.12
CA PRO A 178 4.38 -1.03 -5.44
C PRO A 178 2.92 -0.77 -5.85
N VAL A 179 2.20 -1.81 -6.27
CA VAL A 179 0.78 -1.73 -6.59
C VAL A 179 -0.01 -2.43 -5.50
N ASP A 180 -0.56 -1.67 -4.57
CA ASP A 180 -1.46 -2.18 -3.55
C ASP A 180 -2.94 -2.06 -4.01
N THR A 181 -3.87 -2.44 -3.14
CA THR A 181 -5.31 -2.37 -3.43
C THR A 181 -5.80 -0.94 -3.70
N HIS A 182 -5.16 0.08 -3.13
CA HIS A 182 -5.49 1.49 -3.39
C HIS A 182 -4.95 1.93 -4.74
N VAL A 183 -3.68 1.68 -5.00
CA VAL A 183 -3.01 2.01 -6.27
C VAL A 183 -3.70 1.30 -7.44
N SER A 184 -3.94 -0.01 -7.32
CA SER A 184 -4.66 -0.80 -8.32
C SER A 184 -6.05 -0.21 -8.61
N ARG A 185 -6.85 0.02 -7.58
CA ARG A 185 -8.19 0.60 -7.72
C ARG A 185 -8.19 1.97 -8.39
N VAL A 186 -7.33 2.87 -7.90
CA VAL A 186 -7.25 4.24 -8.44
C VAL A 186 -6.72 4.20 -9.87
N GLY A 187 -5.66 3.46 -10.13
CA GLY A 187 -5.06 3.30 -11.46
C GLY A 187 -6.05 2.75 -12.47
N THR A 188 -6.79 1.70 -12.13
CA THR A 188 -7.82 1.11 -12.99
C THR A 188 -8.97 2.09 -13.26
N ARG A 189 -9.47 2.79 -12.22
CA ARG A 189 -10.54 3.77 -12.39
C ARG A 189 -10.14 4.99 -13.23
N LEU A 190 -8.87 5.37 -13.17
CA LEU A 190 -8.32 6.43 -14.01
C LEU A 190 -7.99 5.96 -15.45
N GLY A 191 -8.12 4.68 -15.73
CA GLY A 191 -7.73 4.09 -17.01
C GLY A 191 -6.21 4.02 -17.21
N LEU A 192 -5.43 4.14 -16.13
CA LEU A 192 -3.97 3.96 -16.17
C LEU A 192 -3.60 2.48 -16.24
N LEU A 193 -4.38 1.63 -15.57
CA LEU A 193 -4.18 0.19 -15.50
C LEU A 193 -5.35 -0.54 -16.15
N ARG A 194 -5.08 -1.68 -16.76
CA ARG A 194 -6.10 -2.52 -17.40
C ARG A 194 -7.01 -3.16 -16.36
N ALA A 195 -8.30 -3.00 -16.51
CA ALA A 195 -9.28 -3.66 -15.66
C ALA A 195 -9.20 -5.19 -15.85
N GLY A 196 -9.20 -5.93 -14.74
CA GLY A 196 -9.10 -7.38 -14.77
C GLY A 196 -7.71 -7.94 -15.08
N ALA A 197 -6.67 -7.08 -15.17
CA ALA A 197 -5.30 -7.52 -15.27
C ALA A 197 -4.86 -8.30 -14.01
N GLY A 198 -4.00 -9.29 -14.20
CA GLY A 198 -3.36 -10.01 -13.11
C GLY A 198 -2.44 -9.11 -12.29
N PHE A 199 -2.11 -9.56 -11.07
CA PHE A 199 -1.36 -8.74 -10.12
C PHE A 199 0.04 -8.38 -10.60
N GLU A 200 0.75 -9.32 -11.23
CA GLU A 200 2.06 -9.09 -11.87
C GLU A 200 1.95 -8.07 -12.98
N GLU A 201 1.00 -8.26 -13.89
CA GLU A 201 0.76 -7.36 -15.01
C GLU A 201 0.45 -5.92 -14.55
N LEU A 202 -0.29 -5.73 -13.46
CA LEU A 202 -0.58 -4.41 -12.91
C LEU A 202 0.71 -3.70 -12.45
N HIS A 203 1.67 -4.42 -11.87
CA HIS A 203 2.96 -3.87 -11.49
C HIS A 203 3.79 -3.48 -12.71
N ASP A 204 3.84 -4.34 -13.72
CA ASP A 204 4.60 -4.08 -14.96
C ASP A 204 4.02 -2.89 -15.71
N GLN A 205 2.69 -2.80 -15.82
CA GLN A 205 2.01 -1.65 -16.40
C GLN A 205 2.34 -0.36 -15.63
N MET A 206 2.23 -0.38 -14.29
CA MET A 206 2.51 0.79 -13.46
C MET A 206 3.97 1.23 -13.61
N LEU A 207 4.92 0.31 -13.60
CA LEU A 207 6.33 0.60 -13.78
C LEU A 207 6.61 1.20 -15.16
N ALA A 208 6.04 0.62 -16.23
CA ALA A 208 6.21 1.10 -17.59
C ALA A 208 5.64 2.51 -17.81
N LEU A 209 4.55 2.85 -17.12
CA LEU A 209 3.89 4.15 -17.19
C LEU A 209 4.59 5.22 -16.37
N THR A 210 5.33 4.85 -15.33
CA THR A 210 5.94 5.78 -14.39
C THR A 210 7.27 6.31 -14.96
N PRO A 211 7.44 7.63 -15.12
CA PRO A 211 8.73 8.19 -15.48
C PRO A 211 9.78 7.88 -14.41
N ALA A 212 11.02 7.69 -14.85
CA ALA A 212 12.14 7.43 -13.95
C ALA A 212 12.32 8.60 -12.95
N GLY A 213 12.50 8.25 -11.67
CA GLY A 213 12.63 9.20 -10.57
C GLY A 213 11.28 9.69 -10.01
N GLU A 214 10.14 9.24 -10.56
CA GLU A 214 8.79 9.62 -10.09
C GLU A 214 8.05 8.45 -9.40
N GLU A 215 8.71 7.32 -9.19
CA GLU A 215 8.13 6.09 -8.66
C GLU A 215 7.52 6.30 -7.28
N LEU A 216 8.28 6.93 -6.38
CA LEU A 216 7.84 7.25 -5.02
C LEU A 216 6.64 8.20 -5.03
N GLU A 217 6.71 9.26 -5.83
CA GLU A 217 5.66 10.27 -5.89
C GLU A 217 4.35 9.66 -6.40
N LEU A 218 4.42 8.93 -7.50
CA LEU A 218 3.22 8.37 -8.10
C LEU A 218 2.58 7.32 -7.19
N HIS A 219 3.38 6.42 -6.62
CA HIS A 219 2.91 5.42 -5.66
C HIS A 219 2.22 6.08 -4.45
N VAL A 220 2.92 6.97 -3.75
CA VAL A 220 2.43 7.57 -2.51
C VAL A 220 1.17 8.41 -2.75
N ASN A 221 1.14 9.17 -3.84
CA ASN A 221 0.00 10.04 -4.11
C ASN A 221 -1.23 9.28 -4.62
N LEU A 222 -1.07 8.20 -5.39
CA LEU A 222 -2.17 7.29 -5.73
C LEU A 222 -2.72 6.58 -4.49
N LEU A 223 -1.84 6.12 -3.60
CA LEU A 223 -2.22 5.51 -2.32
C LEU A 223 -3.02 6.50 -1.46
N ARG A 224 -2.51 7.73 -1.27
CA ARG A 224 -3.19 8.81 -0.53
C ARG A 224 -4.56 9.12 -1.13
N HIS A 225 -4.62 9.21 -2.46
CA HIS A 225 -5.88 9.47 -3.17
C HIS A 225 -6.89 8.33 -2.98
N GLY A 226 -6.44 7.09 -3.03
CA GLY A 226 -7.27 5.93 -2.76
C GLY A 226 -7.80 5.87 -1.32
N ARG A 227 -7.01 6.33 -0.35
CA ARG A 227 -7.40 6.39 1.07
C ARG A 227 -8.35 7.55 1.38
N ARG A 228 -8.17 8.72 0.76
CA ARG A 228 -8.84 9.97 1.15
C ARG A 228 -10.00 10.38 0.25
N THR A 229 -10.01 9.92 -0.99
CA THR A 229 -10.97 10.42 -2.01
C THR A 229 -11.60 9.27 -2.79
N CYS A 230 -10.78 8.44 -3.44
CA CYS A 230 -11.27 7.37 -4.30
C CYS A 230 -11.50 6.08 -3.50
N HIS A 231 -12.46 6.11 -2.56
CA HIS A 231 -12.78 4.96 -1.72
C HIS A 231 -13.28 3.77 -2.53
N ALA A 232 -13.16 2.54 -1.97
CA ALA A 232 -13.66 1.33 -2.63
C ALA A 232 -15.17 1.39 -2.82
N ARG A 233 -15.88 1.78 -1.76
CA ARG A 233 -17.32 2.06 -1.76
C ARG A 233 -17.51 3.56 -1.64
N ALA A 234 -18.52 4.12 -2.32
CA ALA A 234 -18.86 5.55 -2.28
C ALA A 234 -17.64 6.49 -2.47
N PRO A 235 -16.96 6.46 -3.65
CA PRO A 235 -15.87 7.37 -3.92
C PRO A 235 -16.38 8.82 -3.96
N ALA A 236 -15.61 9.75 -3.39
CA ALA A 236 -15.98 11.16 -3.29
C ALA A 236 -15.73 11.91 -4.62
N CYS A 237 -16.39 11.46 -5.72
CA CYS A 237 -16.18 11.97 -7.07
C CYS A 237 -16.51 13.46 -7.21
N GLY A 238 -17.48 13.98 -6.45
CA GLY A 238 -17.88 15.40 -6.48
C GLY A 238 -16.78 16.38 -6.06
N ARG A 239 -15.87 15.95 -5.18
CA ARG A 239 -14.72 16.76 -4.70
C ARG A 239 -13.37 16.24 -5.21
N CYS A 240 -13.37 15.32 -6.16
CA CYS A 240 -12.15 14.71 -6.67
C CYS A 240 -11.45 15.64 -7.66
N ALA A 241 -10.18 15.97 -7.39
CA ALA A 241 -9.38 16.81 -8.28
C ALA A 241 -9.12 16.18 -9.67
N LEU A 242 -9.32 14.87 -9.79
CA LEU A 242 -9.17 14.10 -11.04
C LEU A 242 -10.52 13.84 -11.74
N ALA A 243 -11.64 14.35 -11.23
CA ALA A 243 -12.97 14.01 -11.73
C ALA A 243 -13.16 14.28 -13.23
N HIS A 244 -12.61 15.40 -13.74
CA HIS A 244 -12.76 15.80 -15.15
C HIS A 244 -11.96 14.93 -16.12
N MET A 245 -10.96 14.20 -15.63
CA MET A 245 -10.14 13.29 -16.44
C MET A 245 -10.37 11.81 -16.11
N CYS A 246 -11.31 11.49 -15.21
CA CYS A 246 -11.57 10.12 -14.78
C CYS A 246 -12.65 9.46 -15.63
N PRO A 247 -12.34 8.42 -16.41
CA PRO A 247 -13.34 7.71 -17.23
C PRO A 247 -14.40 6.99 -16.39
N SER A 248 -14.07 6.67 -15.12
CA SER A 248 -15.01 6.03 -14.19
C SER A 248 -15.92 7.03 -13.47
N ARG A 249 -15.80 8.34 -13.72
CA ARG A 249 -16.70 9.33 -13.15
C ARG A 249 -18.13 9.06 -13.67
N GLY A 250 -19.08 8.98 -12.76
CA GLY A 250 -20.48 8.71 -13.10
C GLY A 250 -20.88 7.23 -13.18
N LEU A 251 -19.88 6.30 -13.09
CA LEU A 251 -20.20 4.86 -12.99
C LEU A 251 -20.62 4.43 -11.58
N PHE A 252 -20.52 5.34 -10.61
CA PHE A 252 -20.93 5.12 -9.22
C PHE A 252 -22.24 5.84 -8.98
N VAL A 253 -23.35 5.09 -8.99
CA VAL A 253 -24.70 5.62 -8.77
C VAL A 253 -25.12 5.25 -7.35
N GLU A 254 -25.75 6.18 -6.64
CA GLU A 254 -26.45 5.86 -5.41
C GLU A 254 -27.56 4.85 -5.71
N VAL A 255 -27.53 3.71 -5.04
CA VAL A 255 -28.64 2.76 -5.12
C VAL A 255 -29.63 3.19 -4.06
N GLU A 256 -30.73 3.83 -4.49
CA GLU A 256 -31.89 4.02 -3.63
C GLU A 256 -32.37 2.64 -3.17
N ARG A 257 -32.55 2.49 -1.87
CA ARG A 257 -33.16 1.29 -1.30
C ARG A 257 -34.64 1.36 -1.60
N ALA A 258 -35.11 0.37 -2.35
CA ALA A 258 -36.52 0.04 -2.37
C ALA A 258 -36.91 -0.54 -0.99
#